data_15ed6144c0017a46a3c0b2f072c7205d
#
_entry.id   15ed6144c0017a46a3c0b2f072c7205d
#
_cell.length_a   1.000
_cell.length_b   1.000
_cell.length_c   1.000
_cell.angle_alpha   90.00
_cell.angle_beta   90.00
_cell.angle_gamma   90.00
#
_symmetry.space_group_name_H-M   'P 1'
#
loop_
_entity.id
_entity.type
_entity.pdbx_description
1 polymer ?
#
loop_
_entity_poly.entity_id
_entity_poly.type
_entity_poly.pdbx_seq_one_letter_code
_entity_poly.pdbx_strand_id
1 'polypeptide(L)'
;MNYYQFSFDVMQADEKDLLIARLADAGFEGFEEEGTLLKAFVSETDFRENEFESIVELSSLRYLKSVIKETNWNEKWESGFEPVTVFYPGSPRAFARLRADFHPADQSAEYDLLITPKMSFGTGHHATTYLMIEQMSQLSHEGKSVIDFGTGTGVLAILAEKLGATGVLAIDYDDWSINNAQENVEANRCSKIILQKADTITAGNKADIILANINLNIILANLDAILAAANPGADVLFSGILATDEQSILQALSQQGFRINSILKKDNWLAIVTTIG
;
A
#
# COMPACT_ATOMS: atom_id res chain seq x y z
N MET A 1 9.84 12.58 17.45
CA MET A 1 10.17 12.33 18.87
C MET A 1 11.54 11.66 18.88
N ASN A 2 12.51 12.10 19.71
CA ASN A 2 13.81 11.44 19.77
C ASN A 2 13.71 10.18 20.64
N TYR A 3 14.58 9.22 20.36
CA TYR A 3 14.76 8.02 21.19
C TYR A 3 16.18 7.96 21.73
N TYR A 4 16.33 7.49 22.94
CA TYR A 4 17.60 7.07 23.47
C TYR A 4 17.79 5.58 23.19
N GLN A 5 18.95 5.24 22.63
CA GLN A 5 19.43 3.87 22.52
C GLN A 5 20.51 3.66 23.55
N PHE A 6 20.35 2.63 24.35
CA PHE A 6 21.36 2.15 25.27
C PHE A 6 21.87 0.80 24.81
N SER A 7 23.19 0.69 24.64
CA SER A 7 23.84 -0.56 24.20
C SER A 7 24.65 -1.14 25.32
N PHE A 8 24.36 -2.39 25.68
CA PHE A 8 25.01 -3.14 26.75
C PHE A 8 25.73 -4.35 26.16
N ASP A 9 26.95 -4.65 26.67
CA ASP A 9 27.64 -5.91 26.35
C ASP A 9 27.34 -6.91 27.47
N VAL A 10 26.50 -7.91 27.18
CA VAL A 10 26.00 -8.90 28.15
C VAL A 10 26.37 -10.29 27.69
N MET A 11 27.26 -10.95 28.40
CA MET A 11 27.85 -12.25 28.01
C MET A 11 26.91 -13.45 28.29
N GLN A 12 26.02 -13.36 29.28
CA GLN A 12 25.18 -14.46 29.74
C GLN A 12 23.71 -14.21 29.37
N ALA A 13 23.03 -15.26 28.87
CA ALA A 13 21.63 -15.16 28.43
C ALA A 13 20.69 -14.80 29.59
N ASP A 14 20.86 -15.45 30.77
CA ASP A 14 20.02 -15.19 31.93
C ASP A 14 20.16 -13.74 32.46
N GLU A 15 21.36 -13.15 32.37
CA GLU A 15 21.58 -11.74 32.72
C GLU A 15 20.92 -10.80 31.73
N LYS A 16 20.90 -11.17 30.45
CA LYS A 16 20.25 -10.43 29.38
C LYS A 16 18.75 -10.38 29.58
N ASP A 17 18.09 -11.53 29.81
CA ASP A 17 16.68 -11.63 30.07
C ASP A 17 16.23 -10.82 31.28
N LEU A 18 17.04 -10.86 32.37
CA LEU A 18 16.78 -10.08 33.57
C LEU A 18 16.92 -8.58 33.33
N LEU A 19 17.91 -8.16 32.52
CA LEU A 19 18.13 -6.78 32.16
C LEU A 19 16.96 -6.24 31.28
N ILE A 20 16.54 -7.04 30.31
CA ILE A 20 15.38 -6.70 29.47
C ILE A 20 14.12 -6.48 30.33
N ALA A 21 13.83 -7.41 31.26
CA ALA A 21 12.67 -7.29 32.13
C ALA A 21 12.71 -5.99 32.97
N ARG A 22 13.84 -5.67 33.56
CA ARG A 22 14.00 -4.44 34.37
C ARG A 22 13.90 -3.17 33.56
N LEU A 23 14.47 -3.15 32.36
CA LEU A 23 14.39 -1.99 31.47
C LEU A 23 12.97 -1.80 30.93
N ALA A 24 12.24 -2.89 30.63
CA ALA A 24 10.86 -2.84 30.24
C ALA A 24 9.97 -2.23 31.35
N ASP A 25 10.18 -2.62 32.61
CA ASP A 25 9.51 -2.04 33.78
C ASP A 25 9.82 -0.53 33.95
N ALA A 26 11.01 -0.09 33.52
CA ALA A 26 11.42 1.33 33.52
C ALA A 26 10.97 2.11 32.27
N GLY A 27 10.11 1.52 31.42
CA GLY A 27 9.48 2.19 30.29
C GLY A 27 10.25 2.09 28.97
N PHE A 28 11.21 1.16 28.85
CA PHE A 28 11.83 0.86 27.56
C PHE A 28 10.88 0.03 26.69
N GLU A 29 10.70 0.43 25.44
CA GLU A 29 9.66 -0.12 24.55
C GLU A 29 10.21 -1.11 23.50
N GLY A 30 11.51 -1.08 23.21
CA GLY A 30 12.13 -1.89 22.18
C GLY A 30 13.46 -2.50 22.62
N PHE A 31 13.75 -3.73 22.16
CA PHE A 31 14.98 -4.43 22.43
C PHE A 31 15.48 -5.15 21.17
N GLU A 32 16.79 -5.03 20.90
CA GLU A 32 17.47 -5.75 19.83
C GLU A 32 18.66 -6.52 20.38
N GLU A 33 18.81 -7.77 19.97
CA GLU A 33 19.91 -8.63 20.38
C GLU A 33 20.82 -8.97 19.20
N GLU A 34 22.09 -8.63 19.31
CA GLU A 34 23.12 -8.98 18.33
C GLU A 34 24.30 -9.67 19.05
N GLY A 35 24.28 -11.00 19.15
CA GLY A 35 25.31 -11.76 19.88
C GLY A 35 25.34 -11.40 21.38
N THR A 36 26.46 -10.82 21.87
CA THR A 36 26.59 -10.33 23.24
C THR A 36 25.99 -8.94 23.44
N LEU A 37 25.69 -8.23 22.39
CA LEU A 37 25.18 -6.86 22.45
C LEU A 37 23.66 -6.87 22.62
N LEU A 38 23.18 -6.17 23.66
CA LEU A 38 21.79 -5.82 23.86
C LEU A 38 21.60 -4.33 23.61
N LYS A 39 20.72 -3.95 22.68
CA LYS A 39 20.30 -2.58 22.50
C LYS A 39 18.89 -2.41 23.07
N ALA A 40 18.69 -1.39 23.87
CA ALA A 40 17.40 -1.04 24.46
C ALA A 40 17.01 0.39 24.09
N PHE A 41 15.74 0.61 23.80
CA PHE A 41 15.22 1.86 23.27
C PHE A 41 14.12 2.43 24.17
N VAL A 42 14.19 3.72 24.45
CA VAL A 42 13.17 4.46 25.20
C VAL A 42 12.98 5.83 24.58
N SER A 43 11.75 6.33 24.56
CA SER A 43 11.47 7.69 24.09
C SER A 43 12.12 8.72 25.02
N GLU A 44 12.55 9.87 24.48
CA GLU A 44 13.13 10.96 25.27
C GLU A 44 12.15 11.47 26.34
N THR A 45 10.85 11.40 26.08
CA THR A 45 9.77 11.84 26.99
C THR A 45 9.51 10.86 28.13
N ASP A 46 9.73 9.56 27.92
CA ASP A 46 9.43 8.52 28.89
C ASP A 46 10.66 8.05 29.65
N PHE A 47 11.87 8.53 29.25
CA PHE A 47 13.13 8.19 29.89
C PHE A 47 13.19 8.74 31.34
N ARG A 48 13.36 7.83 32.29
CA ARG A 48 13.47 8.10 33.71
C ARG A 48 14.88 7.81 34.19
N GLU A 49 15.71 8.84 34.26
CA GLU A 49 17.15 8.71 34.54
C GLU A 49 17.43 8.01 35.88
N ASN A 50 16.72 8.37 36.95
CA ASN A 50 16.95 7.77 38.29
C ASN A 50 16.61 6.27 38.31
N GLU A 51 15.57 5.82 37.62
CA GLU A 51 15.19 4.41 37.55
C GLU A 51 16.21 3.65 36.70
N PHE A 52 16.66 4.22 35.62
CA PHE A 52 17.67 3.65 34.74
C PHE A 52 19.02 3.50 35.48
N GLU A 53 19.49 4.53 36.17
CA GLU A 53 20.76 4.47 36.92
C GLU A 53 20.73 3.37 38.00
N SER A 54 19.61 3.21 38.72
CA SER A 54 19.42 2.15 39.70
C SER A 54 19.55 0.74 39.08
N ILE A 55 19.03 0.55 37.85
CA ILE A 55 19.15 -0.73 37.13
C ILE A 55 20.59 -1.00 36.73
N VAL A 56 21.28 0.02 36.22
CA VAL A 56 22.70 -0.10 35.79
C VAL A 56 23.61 -0.38 36.95
N GLU A 57 23.44 0.32 38.10
CA GLU A 57 24.23 0.08 39.32
C GLU A 57 24.04 -1.35 39.84
N LEU A 58 22.80 -1.87 39.85
CA LEU A 58 22.51 -3.23 40.28
C LEU A 58 23.09 -4.31 39.37
N SER A 59 23.22 -4.02 38.07
CA SER A 59 23.74 -4.97 37.08
C SER A 59 25.22 -4.84 36.84
N SER A 60 25.89 -3.79 37.36
CA SER A 60 27.31 -3.48 37.15
C SER A 60 27.77 -3.47 35.69
N LEU A 61 26.82 -3.25 34.76
CA LEU A 61 27.04 -3.26 33.32
C LEU A 61 27.49 -1.89 32.82
N ARG A 62 28.39 -1.90 31.85
CA ARG A 62 28.73 -0.69 31.09
C ARG A 62 27.76 -0.54 29.91
N TYR A 63 27.42 0.69 29.60
CA TYR A 63 26.58 1.01 28.48
C TYR A 63 27.12 2.15 27.64
N LEU A 64 26.70 2.20 26.40
CA LEU A 64 26.85 3.35 25.53
C LEU A 64 25.46 3.95 25.28
N LYS A 65 25.28 5.25 25.55
CA LYS A 65 24.07 6.00 25.23
C LYS A 65 24.27 6.71 23.90
N SER A 66 23.34 6.54 22.97
CA SER A 66 23.23 7.32 21.76
C SER A 66 21.83 7.90 21.62
N VAL A 67 21.74 9.03 20.96
CA VAL A 67 20.46 9.66 20.62
C VAL A 67 20.12 9.25 19.20
N ILE A 68 19.04 8.49 19.05
CA ILE A 68 18.43 8.28 17.76
C ILE A 68 17.50 9.47 17.55
N LYS A 69 17.97 10.44 16.76
CA LYS A 69 17.09 11.48 16.26
C LYS A 69 16.03 10.78 15.42
N GLU A 70 14.77 11.13 15.63
CA GLU A 70 13.73 10.74 14.72
C GLU A 70 14.18 11.14 13.31
N THR A 71 14.76 10.18 12.60
CA THR A 71 14.91 10.31 11.18
C THR A 71 13.51 10.07 10.66
N ASN A 72 12.90 11.10 10.14
CA ASN A 72 11.65 10.93 9.40
C ASN A 72 11.96 10.01 8.22
N TRP A 73 11.86 8.69 8.47
CA TRP A 73 12.09 7.67 7.45
C TRP A 73 11.16 7.88 6.27
N ASN A 74 9.97 8.46 6.54
CA ASN A 74 9.04 8.87 5.50
C ASN A 74 9.64 9.97 4.64
N GLU A 75 10.24 11.01 5.23
CA GLU A 75 10.88 12.09 4.49
C GLU A 75 12.09 11.61 3.67
N LYS A 76 12.89 10.69 4.20
CA LYS A 76 14.01 10.10 3.45
C LYS A 76 13.52 9.18 2.34
N TRP A 77 12.44 8.43 2.57
CA TRP A 77 11.80 7.59 1.55
C TRP A 77 11.05 8.47 0.52
N GLU A 78 10.33 9.47 0.98
CA GLU A 78 9.66 10.49 0.15
C GLU A 78 10.65 11.21 -0.76
N SER A 79 11.82 11.60 -0.24
CA SER A 79 12.88 12.27 -1.05
C SER A 79 13.52 11.37 -2.10
N GLY A 80 13.43 10.04 -1.94
CA GLY A 80 13.90 9.04 -2.91
C GLY A 80 12.82 8.56 -3.89
N PHE A 81 11.60 9.10 -3.78
CA PHE A 81 10.52 8.72 -4.68
C PHE A 81 10.75 9.28 -6.09
N GLU A 82 10.88 8.40 -7.08
CA GLU A 82 11.01 8.80 -8.48
C GLU A 82 9.65 8.71 -9.19
N PRO A 83 9.33 9.63 -10.12
CA PRO A 83 8.11 9.54 -10.90
C PRO A 83 8.05 8.26 -11.74
N VAL A 84 6.91 7.61 -11.76
CA VAL A 84 6.65 6.42 -12.58
C VAL A 84 5.86 6.80 -13.81
N THR A 85 6.33 6.43 -14.99
CA THR A 85 5.60 6.62 -16.25
C THR A 85 5.12 5.29 -16.78
N VAL A 86 3.80 5.19 -17.03
CA VAL A 86 3.15 4.05 -17.68
C VAL A 86 2.86 4.43 -19.12
N PHE A 87 3.24 3.56 -20.04
CA PHE A 87 3.06 3.76 -21.47
C PHE A 87 1.85 3.00 -22.01
N TYR A 88 1.32 3.43 -23.14
CA TYR A 88 0.38 2.62 -23.89
C TYR A 88 1.03 1.32 -24.34
N PRO A 89 0.31 0.18 -24.31
CA PRO A 89 0.87 -1.11 -24.76
C PRO A 89 1.51 -1.04 -26.14
N GLY A 90 2.78 -1.44 -26.21
CA GLY A 90 3.52 -1.47 -27.48
C GLY A 90 3.84 -0.10 -28.10
N SER A 91 3.69 1.00 -27.35
CA SER A 91 3.91 2.36 -27.83
C SER A 91 4.88 3.13 -26.93
N PRO A 92 5.71 4.02 -27.48
CA PRO A 92 6.50 4.94 -26.68
C PRO A 92 5.69 6.14 -26.12
N ARG A 93 4.38 6.23 -26.43
CA ARG A 93 3.52 7.30 -25.91
C ARG A 93 3.21 7.07 -24.44
N ALA A 94 3.55 8.04 -23.60
CA ALA A 94 3.21 7.99 -22.18
C ALA A 94 1.70 8.17 -21.97
N PHE A 95 1.09 7.22 -21.27
CA PHE A 95 -0.32 7.26 -20.91
C PHE A 95 -0.53 7.99 -19.59
N ALA A 96 0.10 7.51 -18.52
CA ALA A 96 -0.03 8.11 -17.21
C ALA A 96 1.34 8.30 -16.55
N ARG A 97 1.49 9.38 -15.80
CA ARG A 97 2.64 9.65 -14.95
C ARG A 97 2.18 9.84 -13.52
N LEU A 98 2.78 9.09 -12.62
CA LEU A 98 2.56 9.18 -11.19
C LEU A 98 3.75 9.93 -10.59
N ARG A 99 3.49 10.97 -9.85
CA ARG A 99 4.54 11.78 -9.21
C ARG A 99 4.10 12.34 -7.88
N ALA A 100 5.03 12.65 -7.01
CA ALA A 100 4.77 13.43 -5.81
C ALA A 100 4.63 14.94 -6.15
N ASP A 101 4.10 15.71 -5.23
CA ASP A 101 3.88 17.17 -5.38
C ASP A 101 5.18 17.97 -5.54
N PHE A 102 6.28 17.50 -4.93
CA PHE A 102 7.61 18.11 -5.06
C PHE A 102 8.28 17.85 -6.43
N HIS A 103 7.73 16.99 -7.26
CA HIS A 103 8.23 16.79 -8.62
C HIS A 103 7.59 17.80 -9.58
N PRO A 104 8.35 18.31 -10.56
CA PRO A 104 7.78 19.21 -11.56
C PRO A 104 6.69 18.50 -12.35
N ALA A 105 5.62 19.25 -12.66
CA ALA A 105 4.61 18.77 -13.59
C ALA A 105 5.25 18.54 -14.98
N ASP A 106 4.85 17.46 -15.62
CA ASP A 106 5.35 17.09 -16.94
C ASP A 106 4.15 16.78 -17.85
N GLN A 107 4.07 17.47 -18.98
CA GLN A 107 3.00 17.31 -19.96
C GLN A 107 3.31 16.19 -20.98
N SER A 108 4.35 15.38 -20.76
CA SER A 108 4.72 14.28 -21.66
C SER A 108 3.74 13.11 -21.60
N ALA A 109 3.05 12.93 -20.47
CA ALA A 109 2.00 11.94 -20.29
C ALA A 109 0.62 12.55 -20.48
N GLU A 110 -0.34 11.75 -20.93
CA GLU A 110 -1.72 12.18 -21.13
C GLU A 110 -2.41 12.48 -19.79
N TYR A 111 -2.09 11.70 -18.74
CA TYR A 111 -2.61 11.87 -17.38
C TYR A 111 -1.44 12.04 -16.40
N ASP A 112 -1.39 13.19 -15.73
CA ASP A 112 -0.41 13.49 -14.67
C ASP A 112 -1.12 13.37 -13.32
N LEU A 113 -0.72 12.37 -12.50
CA LEU A 113 -1.35 12.00 -11.24
C LEU A 113 -0.44 12.36 -10.07
N LEU A 114 -0.97 13.15 -9.14
CA LEU A 114 -0.30 13.48 -7.88
C LEU A 114 -0.58 12.39 -6.85
N ILE A 115 0.45 11.68 -6.45
CA ILE A 115 0.36 10.63 -5.43
C ILE A 115 1.35 10.93 -4.33
N THR A 116 0.86 11.23 -3.14
CA THR A 116 1.70 11.41 -1.96
C THR A 116 2.31 10.06 -1.58
N PRO A 117 3.64 9.93 -1.64
CA PRO A 117 4.30 8.68 -1.32
C PRO A 117 4.26 8.45 0.20
N LYS A 118 3.32 7.64 0.65
CA LYS A 118 3.20 7.15 2.03
C LYS A 118 3.31 5.63 2.04
N MET A 119 3.24 5.02 3.22
CA MET A 119 3.35 3.56 3.37
C MET A 119 2.12 2.79 2.82
N SER A 120 1.20 3.45 2.11
CA SER A 120 0.08 2.79 1.42
C SER A 120 0.50 2.22 0.08
N PHE A 121 -0.09 1.10 -0.31
CA PHE A 121 0.13 0.47 -1.62
C PHE A 121 -0.49 1.31 -2.75
N GLY A 122 0.15 1.31 -3.94
CA GLY A 122 -0.38 2.00 -5.12
C GLY A 122 0.41 3.24 -5.55
N THR A 123 1.68 3.35 -5.19
CA THR A 123 2.57 4.45 -5.62
C THR A 123 3.02 4.36 -7.08
N GLY A 124 2.69 3.26 -7.78
CA GLY A 124 3.04 3.02 -9.18
C GLY A 124 4.31 2.19 -9.40
N HIS A 125 5.22 2.13 -8.44
CA HIS A 125 6.48 1.38 -8.57
C HIS A 125 6.29 -0.13 -8.62
N HIS A 126 5.24 -0.63 -7.99
CA HIS A 126 4.97 -2.07 -8.01
C HIS A 126 4.40 -2.48 -9.38
N ALA A 127 4.88 -3.63 -9.90
CA ALA A 127 4.48 -4.14 -11.20
C ALA A 127 2.95 -4.27 -11.38
N THR A 128 2.22 -4.62 -10.31
CA THR A 128 0.76 -4.77 -10.36
C THR A 128 0.04 -3.45 -10.61
N THR A 129 0.45 -2.35 -9.96
CA THR A 129 -0.12 -1.03 -10.19
C THR A 129 0.17 -0.56 -11.63
N TYR A 130 1.40 -0.79 -12.10
CA TYR A 130 1.78 -0.51 -13.49
C TYR A 130 0.86 -1.26 -14.47
N LEU A 131 0.72 -2.58 -14.29
CA LEU A 131 -0.12 -3.44 -15.15
C LEU A 131 -1.61 -3.01 -15.13
N MET A 132 -2.14 -2.65 -13.96
CA MET A 132 -3.52 -2.16 -13.86
C MET A 132 -3.71 -0.87 -14.67
N ILE A 133 -2.82 0.10 -14.52
CA ILE A 133 -2.87 1.37 -15.27
C ILE A 133 -2.73 1.11 -16.78
N GLU A 134 -1.82 0.22 -17.19
CA GLU A 134 -1.65 -0.17 -18.58
C GLU A 134 -2.94 -0.80 -19.15
N GLN A 135 -3.61 -1.70 -18.41
CA GLN A 135 -4.89 -2.28 -18.83
C GLN A 135 -6.02 -1.24 -18.87
N MET A 136 -6.06 -0.32 -17.89
CA MET A 136 -7.06 0.75 -17.88
C MET A 136 -6.96 1.64 -19.14
N SER A 137 -5.77 1.79 -19.72
CA SER A 137 -5.58 2.54 -20.98
C SER A 137 -6.31 1.91 -22.19
N GLN A 138 -6.68 0.65 -22.09
CA GLN A 138 -7.36 -0.11 -23.14
C GLN A 138 -8.88 -0.19 -22.95
N LEU A 139 -9.40 0.34 -21.85
CA LEU A 139 -10.82 0.30 -21.50
C LEU A 139 -11.45 1.69 -21.59
N SER A 140 -12.69 1.75 -22.06
CA SER A 140 -13.48 2.99 -22.03
C SER A 140 -14.09 3.17 -20.65
N HIS A 141 -13.73 4.26 -19.97
CA HIS A 141 -14.31 4.67 -18.68
C HIS A 141 -15.35 5.77 -18.83
N GLU A 142 -15.42 6.40 -19.99
CA GLU A 142 -16.35 7.49 -20.26
C GLU A 142 -17.79 7.07 -20.01
N GLY A 143 -18.49 7.79 -19.15
CA GLY A 143 -19.88 7.54 -18.82
C GLY A 143 -20.13 6.33 -17.89
N LYS A 144 -19.09 5.61 -17.45
CA LYS A 144 -19.20 4.38 -16.65
C LYS A 144 -19.10 4.64 -15.15
N SER A 145 -19.74 3.78 -14.37
CA SER A 145 -19.57 3.66 -12.93
C SER A 145 -18.42 2.70 -12.61
N VAL A 146 -17.60 3.03 -11.60
CA VAL A 146 -16.40 2.25 -11.24
C VAL A 146 -16.40 1.90 -9.76
N ILE A 147 -15.95 0.69 -9.40
CA ILE A 147 -15.58 0.30 -8.06
C ILE A 147 -14.08 0.00 -8.05
N ASP A 148 -13.33 0.63 -7.14
CA ASP A 148 -11.92 0.33 -6.87
C ASP A 148 -11.83 -0.37 -5.51
N PHE A 149 -11.68 -1.68 -5.52
CA PHE A 149 -11.68 -2.55 -4.34
C PHE A 149 -10.24 -2.84 -3.89
N GLY A 150 -9.89 -2.35 -2.70
CA GLY A 150 -8.52 -2.27 -2.21
C GLY A 150 -7.80 -1.05 -2.80
N THR A 151 -8.37 0.14 -2.62
CA THR A 151 -7.95 1.36 -3.33
C THR A 151 -6.56 1.86 -2.94
N GLY A 152 -6.06 1.54 -1.73
CA GLY A 152 -4.74 1.96 -1.26
C GLY A 152 -4.55 3.47 -1.31
N THR A 153 -3.62 3.93 -2.16
CA THR A 153 -3.37 5.37 -2.40
C THR A 153 -4.50 6.09 -3.16
N GLY A 154 -5.50 5.37 -3.66
CA GLY A 154 -6.55 5.92 -4.51
C GLY A 154 -6.16 6.10 -5.98
N VAL A 155 -4.96 5.67 -6.39
CA VAL A 155 -4.42 5.95 -7.73
C VAL A 155 -5.30 5.45 -8.87
N LEU A 156 -5.87 4.24 -8.75
CA LEU A 156 -6.73 3.67 -9.80
C LEU A 156 -8.09 4.37 -9.83
N ALA A 157 -8.66 4.70 -8.68
CA ALA A 157 -9.88 5.48 -8.56
C ALA A 157 -9.72 6.89 -9.18
N ILE A 158 -8.61 7.58 -8.88
CA ILE A 158 -8.28 8.88 -9.44
C ILE A 158 -8.15 8.80 -10.97
N LEU A 159 -7.42 7.80 -11.46
CA LEU A 159 -7.27 7.59 -12.91
C LEU A 159 -8.62 7.31 -13.56
N ALA A 160 -9.48 6.48 -12.96
CA ALA A 160 -10.81 6.18 -13.47
C ALA A 160 -11.68 7.44 -13.64
N GLU A 161 -11.68 8.36 -12.65
CA GLU A 161 -12.38 9.64 -12.76
C GLU A 161 -11.81 10.50 -13.89
N LYS A 162 -10.49 10.57 -14.02
CA LYS A 162 -9.82 11.34 -15.08
C LYS A 162 -10.08 10.76 -16.47
N LEU A 163 -10.35 9.46 -16.58
CA LEU A 163 -10.75 8.76 -17.80
C LEU A 163 -12.24 8.93 -18.14
N GLY A 164 -12.98 9.71 -17.36
CA GLY A 164 -14.37 10.06 -17.66
C GLY A 164 -15.42 9.24 -16.90
N ALA A 165 -15.05 8.48 -15.87
CA ALA A 165 -16.02 7.80 -15.01
C ALA A 165 -17.05 8.80 -14.42
N THR A 166 -18.31 8.40 -14.36
CA THR A 166 -19.40 9.21 -13.80
C THR A 166 -19.42 9.21 -12.28
N GLY A 167 -18.89 8.16 -11.67
CA GLY A 167 -18.74 7.99 -10.22
C GLY A 167 -17.81 6.83 -9.93
N VAL A 168 -17.01 6.95 -8.87
CA VAL A 168 -16.09 5.93 -8.42
C VAL A 168 -16.35 5.65 -6.94
N LEU A 169 -16.59 4.41 -6.58
CA LEU A 169 -16.61 3.93 -5.20
C LEU A 169 -15.26 3.28 -4.91
N ALA A 170 -14.46 3.93 -4.08
CA ALA A 170 -13.13 3.46 -3.70
C ALA A 170 -13.16 2.88 -2.27
N ILE A 171 -12.84 1.60 -2.14
CA ILE A 171 -13.00 0.82 -0.91
C ILE A 171 -11.65 0.35 -0.41
N ASP A 172 -11.40 0.52 0.89
CA ASP A 172 -10.27 -0.11 1.58
C ASP A 172 -10.67 -0.46 3.02
N TYR A 173 -10.06 -1.48 3.61
CA TYR A 173 -10.32 -1.88 4.99
C TYR A 173 -9.49 -1.08 6.00
N ASP A 174 -8.38 -0.49 5.55
CA ASP A 174 -7.39 0.18 6.38
C ASP A 174 -7.63 1.69 6.45
N ASP A 175 -7.71 2.24 7.68
CA ASP A 175 -7.91 3.68 7.90
C ASP A 175 -6.77 4.53 7.31
N TRP A 176 -5.54 4.02 7.36
CA TRP A 176 -4.38 4.72 6.83
C TRP A 176 -4.46 4.87 5.30
N SER A 177 -4.89 3.80 4.63
CA SER A 177 -5.13 3.80 3.18
C SER A 177 -6.25 4.77 2.79
N ILE A 178 -7.38 4.76 3.51
CA ILE A 178 -8.49 5.69 3.27
C ILE A 178 -8.04 7.16 3.45
N ASN A 179 -7.30 7.47 4.51
CA ASN A 179 -6.80 8.83 4.75
C ASN A 179 -5.82 9.27 3.65
N ASN A 180 -4.92 8.39 3.21
CA ASN A 180 -3.98 8.69 2.13
C ASN A 180 -4.72 8.88 0.79
N ALA A 181 -5.69 8.01 0.49
CA ALA A 181 -6.53 8.16 -0.70
C ALA A 181 -7.29 9.49 -0.70
N GLN A 182 -7.81 9.93 0.45
CA GLN A 182 -8.50 11.22 0.58
C GLN A 182 -7.58 12.39 0.20
N GLU A 183 -6.35 12.42 0.73
CA GLU A 183 -5.37 13.45 0.40
C GLU A 183 -5.04 13.47 -1.11
N ASN A 184 -4.85 12.28 -1.69
CA ASN A 184 -4.54 12.15 -3.12
C ASN A 184 -5.72 12.55 -4.01
N VAL A 185 -6.96 12.19 -3.63
CA VAL A 185 -8.19 12.62 -4.31
C VAL A 185 -8.29 14.14 -4.34
N GLU A 186 -8.03 14.81 -3.21
CA GLU A 186 -8.03 16.27 -3.10
C GLU A 186 -6.92 16.90 -3.93
N ALA A 187 -5.68 16.37 -3.85
CA ALA A 187 -4.53 16.87 -4.62
C ALA A 187 -4.78 16.79 -6.14
N ASN A 188 -5.49 15.77 -6.59
CA ASN A 188 -5.87 15.59 -7.99
C ASN A 188 -7.15 16.33 -8.38
N ARG A 189 -7.81 17.03 -7.44
CA ARG A 189 -9.08 17.76 -7.65
C ARG A 189 -10.19 16.87 -8.19
N CYS A 190 -10.23 15.63 -7.73
CA CYS A 190 -11.30 14.70 -8.04
C CYS A 190 -12.55 15.00 -7.19
N SER A 191 -13.73 14.87 -7.76
CA SER A 191 -15.01 15.20 -7.12
C SER A 191 -16.07 14.13 -7.22
N LYS A 192 -15.78 13.04 -7.94
CA LYS A 192 -16.72 11.95 -8.20
C LYS A 192 -16.32 10.65 -7.47
N ILE A 193 -15.31 10.70 -6.62
CA ILE A 193 -14.80 9.55 -5.86
C ILE A 193 -15.43 9.59 -4.46
N ILE A 194 -16.04 8.48 -4.07
CA ILE A 194 -16.54 8.24 -2.72
C ILE A 194 -15.61 7.21 -2.07
N LEU A 195 -14.96 7.59 -0.97
CA LEU A 195 -14.13 6.71 -0.19
C LEU A 195 -14.98 6.00 0.87
N GLN A 196 -14.84 4.68 0.96
CA GLN A 196 -15.57 3.86 1.92
C GLN A 196 -14.62 2.90 2.63
N LYS A 197 -14.61 2.92 3.97
CA LYS A 197 -13.92 1.90 4.74
C LYS A 197 -14.79 0.64 4.81
N ALA A 198 -14.32 -0.43 4.18
CA ALA A 198 -14.95 -1.76 4.22
C ALA A 198 -13.95 -2.83 3.78
N ASP A 199 -14.18 -4.07 4.18
CA ASP A 199 -13.40 -5.26 3.83
C ASP A 199 -13.99 -6.06 2.66
N THR A 200 -15.17 -5.65 2.19
CA THR A 200 -15.88 -6.24 1.05
C THR A 200 -16.73 -5.21 0.34
N ILE A 201 -17.20 -5.53 -0.86
CA ILE A 201 -18.13 -4.67 -1.61
C ILE A 201 -19.53 -4.84 -1.00
N THR A 202 -20.08 -3.76 -0.48
CA THR A 202 -21.41 -3.78 0.15
C THR A 202 -22.50 -4.12 -0.86
N ALA A 203 -23.44 -4.97 -0.46
CA ALA A 203 -24.55 -5.36 -1.28
C ALA A 203 -25.39 -4.15 -1.79
N GLY A 204 -25.76 -4.18 -3.08
CA GLY A 204 -26.49 -3.09 -3.72
C GLY A 204 -25.62 -2.10 -4.52
N ASN A 205 -24.32 -2.05 -4.25
CA ASN A 205 -23.40 -1.31 -5.11
C ASN A 205 -23.27 -2.02 -6.47
N LYS A 206 -23.36 -1.27 -7.55
CA LYS A 206 -23.25 -1.78 -8.92
C LYS A 206 -22.27 -0.92 -9.72
N ALA A 207 -21.47 -1.58 -10.57
CA ALA A 207 -20.50 -0.90 -11.42
C ALA A 207 -20.37 -1.53 -12.80
N ASP A 208 -19.97 -0.70 -13.76
CA ASP A 208 -19.65 -1.10 -15.13
C ASP A 208 -18.17 -1.52 -15.25
N ILE A 209 -17.33 -1.07 -14.31
CA ILE A 209 -15.95 -1.47 -14.20
C ILE A 209 -15.65 -1.74 -12.72
N ILE A 210 -14.98 -2.87 -12.45
CA ILE A 210 -14.45 -3.18 -11.12
C ILE A 210 -12.94 -3.38 -11.21
N LEU A 211 -12.21 -2.66 -10.37
CA LEU A 211 -10.75 -2.75 -10.24
C LEU A 211 -10.43 -3.45 -8.92
N ALA A 212 -9.58 -4.49 -8.95
CA ALA A 212 -9.19 -5.24 -7.78
C ALA A 212 -7.67 -5.55 -7.84
N ASN A 213 -6.85 -4.65 -7.30
CA ASN A 213 -5.40 -4.82 -7.20
C ASN A 213 -5.02 -5.24 -5.78
N ILE A 214 -5.42 -6.44 -5.40
CA ILE A 214 -5.29 -7.02 -4.05
C ILE A 214 -4.75 -8.44 -4.13
N ASN A 215 -4.39 -9.04 -2.98
CA ASN A 215 -3.83 -10.38 -3.01
C ASN A 215 -4.87 -11.46 -3.42
N LEU A 216 -4.37 -12.58 -3.97
CA LEU A 216 -5.18 -13.69 -4.48
C LEU A 216 -6.22 -14.19 -3.47
N ASN A 217 -5.84 -14.35 -2.20
CA ASN A 217 -6.75 -14.94 -1.20
C ASN A 217 -7.97 -14.04 -0.95
N ILE A 218 -7.77 -12.72 -0.94
CA ILE A 218 -8.87 -11.75 -0.80
C ILE A 218 -9.72 -11.72 -2.06
N ILE A 219 -9.13 -11.81 -3.26
CA ILE A 219 -9.88 -11.93 -4.51
C ILE A 219 -10.79 -13.15 -4.44
N LEU A 220 -10.24 -14.33 -4.15
CA LEU A 220 -10.99 -15.59 -4.10
C LEU A 220 -12.11 -15.55 -3.06
N ALA A 221 -11.87 -14.96 -1.90
CA ALA A 221 -12.88 -14.82 -0.84
C ALA A 221 -14.01 -13.83 -1.20
N ASN A 222 -13.79 -12.92 -2.16
CA ASN A 222 -14.75 -11.87 -2.55
C ASN A 222 -15.32 -12.06 -3.95
N LEU A 223 -15.05 -13.15 -4.67
CA LEU A 223 -15.53 -13.35 -6.05
C LEU A 223 -17.04 -13.22 -6.16
N ASP A 224 -17.80 -13.76 -5.22
CA ASP A 224 -19.27 -13.65 -5.19
C ASP A 224 -19.73 -12.19 -5.03
N ALA A 225 -19.06 -11.43 -4.16
CA ALA A 225 -19.38 -10.02 -3.93
C ALA A 225 -19.02 -9.16 -5.16
N ILE A 226 -17.87 -9.44 -5.80
CA ILE A 226 -17.44 -8.80 -7.04
C ILE A 226 -18.43 -9.08 -8.16
N LEU A 227 -18.82 -10.35 -8.34
CA LEU A 227 -19.81 -10.75 -9.34
C LEU A 227 -21.17 -10.11 -9.07
N ALA A 228 -21.60 -10.08 -7.80
CA ALA A 228 -22.85 -9.43 -7.41
C ALA A 228 -22.83 -7.91 -7.63
N ALA A 229 -21.67 -7.26 -7.59
CA ALA A 229 -21.51 -5.83 -7.83
C ALA A 229 -21.35 -5.47 -9.30
N ALA A 230 -21.03 -6.42 -10.18
CA ALA A 230 -20.87 -6.17 -11.60
C ALA A 230 -22.23 -5.98 -12.30
N ASN A 231 -22.33 -4.98 -13.16
CA ASN A 231 -23.42 -4.87 -14.12
C ASN A 231 -23.28 -5.94 -15.22
N PRO A 232 -24.36 -6.35 -15.91
CA PRO A 232 -24.24 -7.20 -17.09
C PRO A 232 -23.29 -6.56 -18.13
N GLY A 233 -22.31 -7.29 -18.60
CA GLY A 233 -21.28 -6.80 -19.50
C GLY A 233 -20.20 -5.94 -18.85
N ALA A 234 -20.12 -5.89 -17.52
CA ALA A 234 -19.08 -5.15 -16.82
C ALA A 234 -17.69 -5.73 -17.05
N ASP A 235 -16.71 -4.85 -17.14
CA ASP A 235 -15.29 -5.22 -17.15
C ASP A 235 -14.77 -5.35 -15.71
N VAL A 236 -14.04 -6.43 -15.43
CA VAL A 236 -13.38 -6.61 -14.11
C VAL A 236 -11.90 -6.85 -14.31
N LEU A 237 -11.09 -6.01 -13.67
CA LEU A 237 -9.64 -6.07 -13.71
C LEU A 237 -9.10 -6.60 -12.40
N PHE A 238 -8.34 -7.67 -12.46
CA PHE A 238 -7.68 -8.28 -11.31
C PHE A 238 -6.16 -8.16 -11.42
N SER A 239 -5.50 -7.80 -10.33
CA SER A 239 -4.04 -7.86 -10.17
C SER A 239 -3.68 -8.09 -8.70
N GLY A 240 -2.38 -8.05 -8.36
CA GLY A 240 -1.89 -8.47 -7.04
C GLY A 240 -1.72 -9.99 -6.94
N ILE A 241 -1.63 -10.67 -8.09
CA ILE A 241 -1.57 -12.12 -8.24
C ILE A 241 -0.19 -12.51 -8.78
N LEU A 242 0.47 -13.47 -8.15
CA LEU A 242 1.74 -13.98 -8.65
C LEU A 242 1.53 -14.83 -9.91
N ALA A 243 2.51 -14.82 -10.81
CA ALA A 243 2.48 -15.64 -12.03
C ALA A 243 2.41 -17.14 -11.75
N THR A 244 2.91 -17.59 -10.60
CA THR A 244 2.79 -18.97 -10.12
C THR A 244 1.35 -19.40 -9.84
N ASP A 245 0.49 -18.45 -9.55
CA ASP A 245 -0.91 -18.69 -9.18
C ASP A 245 -1.89 -18.55 -10.37
N GLU A 246 -1.36 -18.34 -11.58
CA GLU A 246 -2.15 -18.10 -12.80
C GLU A 246 -3.22 -19.18 -13.02
N GLN A 247 -2.84 -20.46 -12.96
CA GLN A 247 -3.78 -21.55 -13.20
C GLN A 247 -4.92 -21.57 -12.17
N SER A 248 -4.59 -21.29 -10.92
CA SER A 248 -5.57 -21.28 -9.81
C SER A 248 -6.60 -20.18 -9.99
N ILE A 249 -6.14 -18.94 -10.28
CA ILE A 249 -7.08 -17.83 -10.46
C ILE A 249 -7.92 -17.99 -11.72
N LEU A 250 -7.34 -18.39 -12.85
CA LEU A 250 -8.08 -18.58 -14.09
C LEU A 250 -9.17 -19.66 -13.96
N GLN A 251 -8.89 -20.74 -13.23
CA GLN A 251 -9.89 -21.75 -12.92
C GLN A 251 -11.02 -21.19 -12.07
N ALA A 252 -10.71 -20.43 -11.01
CA ALA A 252 -11.72 -19.84 -10.13
C ALA A 252 -12.61 -18.83 -10.88
N LEU A 253 -12.00 -17.94 -11.67
CA LEU A 253 -12.74 -16.96 -12.48
C LEU A 253 -13.67 -17.65 -13.49
N SER A 254 -13.19 -18.67 -14.19
CA SER A 254 -14.00 -19.40 -15.17
C SER A 254 -15.17 -20.13 -14.52
N GLN A 255 -14.99 -20.72 -13.33
CA GLN A 255 -16.05 -21.39 -12.56
C GLN A 255 -17.15 -20.42 -12.10
N GLN A 256 -16.80 -19.17 -11.84
CA GLN A 256 -17.71 -18.09 -11.46
C GLN A 256 -18.34 -17.37 -12.64
N GLY A 257 -18.04 -17.77 -13.89
CA GLY A 257 -18.65 -17.19 -15.09
C GLY A 257 -17.95 -15.94 -15.63
N PHE A 258 -16.74 -15.61 -15.15
CA PHE A 258 -15.94 -14.54 -15.73
C PHE A 258 -15.33 -15.00 -17.06
N ARG A 259 -15.54 -14.23 -18.13
CA ARG A 259 -14.88 -14.45 -19.42
C ARG A 259 -13.56 -13.70 -19.44
N ILE A 260 -12.46 -14.42 -19.60
CA ILE A 260 -11.12 -13.86 -19.65
C ILE A 260 -10.88 -13.24 -21.02
N ASN A 261 -10.53 -11.95 -21.06
CA ASN A 261 -10.27 -11.20 -22.29
C ASN A 261 -8.78 -11.03 -22.57
N SER A 262 -8.00 -10.68 -21.53
CA SER A 262 -6.54 -10.52 -21.67
C SER A 262 -5.82 -10.81 -20.36
N ILE A 263 -4.54 -11.20 -20.48
CA ILE A 263 -3.62 -11.40 -19.36
C ILE A 263 -2.32 -10.69 -19.71
N LEU A 264 -1.89 -9.76 -18.86
CA LEU A 264 -0.57 -9.15 -18.94
C LEU A 264 0.31 -9.68 -17.81
N LYS A 265 1.61 -9.76 -18.12
CA LYS A 265 2.64 -10.20 -17.17
C LYS A 265 3.76 -9.18 -17.11
N LYS A 266 4.16 -8.84 -15.90
CA LYS A 266 5.32 -7.99 -15.67
C LYS A 266 6.04 -8.49 -14.41
N ASP A 267 7.35 -8.74 -14.55
CA ASP A 267 8.12 -9.41 -13.51
C ASP A 267 7.45 -10.75 -13.12
N ASN A 268 7.11 -10.97 -11.88
CA ASN A 268 6.43 -12.19 -11.42
C ASN A 268 4.94 -11.97 -11.15
N TRP A 269 4.31 -10.95 -11.74
CA TRP A 269 2.94 -10.55 -11.46
C TRP A 269 2.04 -10.58 -12.67
N LEU A 270 0.73 -10.75 -12.43
CA LEU A 270 -0.32 -10.80 -13.44
C LEU A 270 -1.27 -9.61 -13.30
N ALA A 271 -1.80 -9.16 -14.44
CA ALA A 271 -3.07 -8.44 -14.50
C ALA A 271 -3.99 -9.14 -15.50
N ILE A 272 -5.24 -9.35 -15.11
CA ILE A 272 -6.24 -10.10 -15.85
C ILE A 272 -7.45 -9.19 -16.09
N VAL A 273 -7.85 -9.02 -17.34
CA VAL A 273 -9.11 -8.37 -17.71
C VAL A 273 -10.14 -9.42 -18.03
N THR A 274 -11.29 -9.29 -17.42
CA THR A 274 -12.44 -10.17 -17.63
C THR A 274 -13.69 -9.36 -17.93
N THR A 275 -14.71 -9.99 -18.52
CA THR A 275 -16.05 -9.44 -18.71
C THR A 275 -17.07 -10.40 -18.11
N ILE A 276 -18.14 -9.84 -17.50
CA ILE A 276 -19.29 -10.60 -17.04
C ILE A 276 -20.22 -10.84 -18.20
N GLY A 277 -20.68 -12.09 -18.35
CA GLY A 277 -21.61 -12.50 -19.39
C GLY A 277 -23.03 -12.00 -19.20
#